data_67c146a19fd4e23a8723a6b7dcf114a5
#
_entry.id   67c146a19fd4e23a8723a6b7dcf114a5
#
_cell.length_a   1.000
_cell.length_b   1.000
_cell.length_c   1.000
_cell.angle_alpha   90.00
_cell.angle_beta   90.00
_cell.angle_gamma   90.00
#
_symmetry.space_group_name_H-M   'P 1'
#
loop_
_entity.id
_entity.type
_entity.pdbx_description
1 polymer ?
#
loop_
_entity_poly.entity_id
_entity_poly.type
_entity_poly.pdbx_seq_one_letter_code
_entity_poly.pdbx_strand_id
1 'polypeptide(L)'
;MEKAKSIIAFVDNLLGKFRRVFVNILTVLLLLIITLGIFGSLDSLFQSDEIETKDQILYLEPNGVIVDKAITRNDPFEEFEIFGSSVNQIELEKILKVIKHAGTDDDLKAIYLDVDSIRAYYTSALKIADALYEARENGKEIIAYTSGLGTSNYLMASQASEIILEKDAYGSVLPFGFSRVRQYQKDFFENIKVDMNVYAAGDFKSGPEGYTRNDMSETDRLAWVEFVTPVWEKYKAKMETGRGFDSGTIQYIGDNYHLLATENGGDDNETALEIGLVDKLMTKQEIRNYMIEKFGSEDDYEWPEGITGREYLSTLKDEDKSRKQQKAQDKNKIAIIHVEGAIVSGGIDFNTAGSGGIVKNINRARDDKNVKGIILRVNSPGGDVYASSMITNALEEFQSTGRPVYTSMGDIAASGGVWVTTTSEEIWAEDTTLTGSIGVYSIVPDVSPLENWAGINYDGVSMTKAGDIYDLSRGMNEELNKQFR
;
A
#
# COMPACT_ATOMS: atom_id res chain seq x y z
N MET A 1 -14.67 50.79 65.57
CA MET A 1 -14.14 49.53 65.07
C MET A 1 -15.25 48.53 64.71
N GLU A 2 -16.31 48.37 65.45
CA GLU A 2 -17.41 47.44 65.14
C GLU A 2 -18.21 47.77 63.86
N LYS A 3 -18.53 49.08 63.61
CA LYS A 3 -19.20 49.48 62.38
C LYS A 3 -18.43 49.17 61.09
N ALA A 4 -17.09 49.25 61.16
CA ALA A 4 -16.25 48.89 59.99
C ALA A 4 -16.24 47.39 59.72
N LYS A 5 -16.21 46.54 60.76
CA LYS A 5 -16.31 45.04 60.60
C LYS A 5 -17.69 44.64 60.08
N SER A 6 -18.75 45.30 60.44
CA SER A 6 -20.10 45.00 59.93
C SER A 6 -20.26 45.35 58.44
N ILE A 7 -19.65 46.50 58.03
CA ILE A 7 -19.64 46.87 56.58
C ILE A 7 -18.84 45.91 55.76
N ILE A 8 -17.63 45.45 56.22
CA ILE A 8 -16.80 44.48 55.53
C ILE A 8 -17.52 43.13 55.39
N ALA A 9 -18.18 42.66 56.46
CA ALA A 9 -18.94 41.39 56.41
C ALA A 9 -20.20 41.52 55.50
N PHE A 10 -20.81 42.67 55.37
CA PHE A 10 -21.92 42.92 54.46
C PHE A 10 -21.43 42.91 53.01
N VAL A 11 -20.32 43.57 52.74
CA VAL A 11 -19.69 43.58 51.39
C VAL A 11 -19.24 42.19 50.96
N ASP A 12 -18.59 41.41 51.82
CA ASP A 12 -18.17 40.03 51.57
C ASP A 12 -19.37 39.10 51.28
N ASN A 13 -20.46 39.24 52.00
CA ASN A 13 -21.70 38.49 51.79
C ASN A 13 -22.33 38.85 50.41
N LEU A 14 -22.34 40.17 50.09
CA LEU A 14 -22.85 40.66 48.80
C LEU A 14 -22.01 40.17 47.63
N LEU A 15 -20.68 40.25 47.74
CA LEU A 15 -19.74 39.74 46.75
C LEU A 15 -19.83 38.20 46.59
N GLY A 16 -20.01 37.49 47.70
CA GLY A 16 -20.23 36.03 47.68
C GLY A 16 -21.54 35.62 47.01
N LYS A 17 -22.61 36.41 47.15
CA LYS A 17 -23.87 36.17 46.43
C LYS A 17 -23.69 36.48 44.92
N PHE A 18 -23.03 37.59 44.60
CA PHE A 18 -22.79 37.99 43.23
C PHE A 18 -21.94 36.94 42.48
N ARG A 19 -20.86 36.43 43.11
CA ARG A 19 -20.01 35.37 42.55
C ARG A 19 -20.79 34.08 42.30
N ARG A 20 -21.70 33.66 43.22
CA ARG A 20 -22.53 32.47 43.01
C ARG A 20 -23.51 32.64 41.86
N VAL A 21 -24.18 33.78 41.75
CA VAL A 21 -25.09 34.07 40.65
C VAL A 21 -24.33 34.09 39.30
N PHE A 22 -23.16 34.74 39.27
CA PHE A 22 -22.33 34.84 38.08
C PHE A 22 -21.82 33.42 37.62
N VAL A 23 -21.32 32.61 38.55
CA VAL A 23 -20.88 31.24 38.25
C VAL A 23 -22.04 30.39 37.78
N ASN A 24 -23.22 30.50 38.39
CA ASN A 24 -24.39 29.74 37.93
C ASN A 24 -24.86 30.15 36.53
N ILE A 25 -24.85 31.45 36.21
CA ILE A 25 -25.17 31.95 34.86
C ILE A 25 -24.15 31.42 33.85
N LEU A 26 -22.84 31.44 34.19
CA LEU A 26 -21.77 30.92 33.31
C LEU A 26 -21.91 29.42 33.07
N THR A 27 -22.27 28.66 34.12
CA THR A 27 -22.53 27.22 34.04
C THR A 27 -23.74 26.92 33.16
N VAL A 28 -24.81 27.66 33.29
CA VAL A 28 -26.02 27.50 32.44
C VAL A 28 -25.72 27.85 30.99
N LEU A 29 -24.96 28.93 30.74
CA LEU A 29 -24.51 29.29 29.38
C LEU A 29 -23.61 28.22 28.77
N LEU A 30 -22.68 27.67 29.55
CA LEU A 30 -21.81 26.59 29.09
C LEU A 30 -22.59 25.31 28.76
N LEU A 31 -23.57 24.94 29.61
CA LEU A 31 -24.49 23.83 29.34
C LEU A 31 -25.36 24.07 28.10
N LEU A 32 -25.78 25.32 27.89
CA LEU A 32 -26.56 25.71 26.71
C LEU A 32 -25.74 25.65 25.42
N ILE A 33 -24.45 26.04 25.46
CA ILE A 33 -23.51 25.92 24.34
C ILE A 33 -23.21 24.45 24.04
N ILE A 34 -23.00 23.64 25.08
CA ILE A 34 -22.78 22.20 24.94
C ILE A 34 -24.02 21.52 24.36
N THR A 35 -25.21 21.83 24.84
CA THR A 35 -26.46 21.25 24.31
C THR A 35 -26.73 21.70 22.88
N LEU A 36 -26.57 22.98 22.56
CA LEU A 36 -26.70 23.48 21.17
C LEU A 36 -25.63 22.87 20.23
N GLY A 37 -24.40 22.69 20.74
CA GLY A 37 -23.36 21.99 19.99
C GLY A 37 -23.69 20.52 19.77
N ILE A 38 -24.23 19.81 20.75
CA ILE A 38 -24.68 18.43 20.64
C ILE A 38 -25.90 18.31 19.70
N PHE A 39 -26.88 19.17 19.84
CA PHE A 39 -28.08 19.16 18.97
C PHE A 39 -27.74 19.60 17.53
N GLY A 40 -26.88 20.62 17.35
CA GLY A 40 -26.42 21.02 16.02
C GLY A 40 -25.55 19.95 15.32
N SER A 41 -24.75 19.18 16.08
CA SER A 41 -23.99 18.04 15.55
C SER A 41 -24.88 16.80 15.33
N LEU A 42 -25.97 16.64 16.07
CA LEU A 42 -26.94 15.57 15.86
C LEU A 42 -27.75 15.78 14.56
N ASP A 43 -28.17 17.00 14.24
CA ASP A 43 -28.84 17.25 12.95
C ASP A 43 -27.93 17.04 11.76
N SER A 44 -26.64 17.39 11.85
CA SER A 44 -25.64 17.07 10.80
C SER A 44 -25.26 15.60 10.75
N LEU A 45 -25.47 14.83 11.85
CA LEU A 45 -25.24 13.37 11.89
C LEU A 45 -26.46 12.58 11.38
N PHE A 46 -27.64 13.19 11.29
CA PHE A 46 -28.87 12.54 10.81
C PHE A 46 -29.31 13.01 9.42
N GLN A 47 -28.76 14.09 8.89
CA GLN A 47 -28.81 14.36 7.46
C GLN A 47 -27.66 13.58 6.80
N SER A 48 -27.91 12.32 6.47
CA SER A 48 -27.24 11.74 5.31
C SER A 48 -27.88 12.46 4.11
N ASP A 49 -27.26 13.54 3.63
CA ASP A 49 -27.54 14.02 2.29
C ASP A 49 -27.38 12.79 1.38
N GLU A 50 -28.46 12.35 0.74
CA GLU A 50 -28.37 11.35 -0.29
C GLU A 50 -27.40 11.91 -1.33
N ILE A 51 -26.24 11.31 -1.46
CA ILE A 51 -25.22 11.72 -2.42
C ILE A 51 -25.84 11.46 -3.79
N GLU A 52 -26.18 12.53 -4.50
CA GLU A 52 -26.73 12.44 -5.85
C GLU A 52 -25.59 12.11 -6.83
N THR A 53 -25.77 11.05 -7.59
CA THR A 53 -24.78 10.59 -8.62
C THR A 53 -25.18 11.00 -10.03
N LYS A 54 -26.44 11.45 -10.20
CA LYS A 54 -27.02 11.68 -11.51
C LYS A 54 -26.32 12.81 -12.27
N ASP A 55 -25.95 12.53 -13.49
CA ASP A 55 -25.27 13.46 -14.42
C ASP A 55 -23.90 13.97 -13.95
N GLN A 56 -23.27 13.28 -12.97
CA GLN A 56 -21.97 13.65 -12.41
C GLN A 56 -20.79 12.93 -13.07
N ILE A 57 -19.59 13.47 -12.88
CA ILE A 57 -18.32 12.83 -13.20
C ILE A 57 -17.76 12.13 -11.95
N LEU A 58 -17.29 10.90 -12.11
CA LEU A 58 -16.51 10.26 -11.06
C LEU A 58 -15.05 10.73 -11.12
N TYR A 59 -14.60 11.50 -10.15
CA TYR A 59 -13.18 11.87 -9.97
C TYR A 59 -12.46 10.75 -9.22
N LEU A 60 -11.72 9.94 -9.96
CA LEU A 60 -10.93 8.83 -9.44
C LEU A 60 -9.46 9.22 -9.42
N GLU A 61 -9.03 9.81 -8.32
CA GLU A 61 -7.69 10.35 -8.07
C GLU A 61 -7.02 9.64 -6.88
N PRO A 62 -6.68 8.34 -7.01
CA PRO A 62 -6.12 7.59 -5.91
C PRO A 62 -4.69 8.03 -5.60
N ASN A 63 -4.42 8.37 -4.35
CA ASN A 63 -3.10 8.75 -3.88
C ASN A 63 -2.65 7.81 -2.75
N GLY A 64 -1.68 6.95 -3.03
CA GLY A 64 -1.14 6.00 -2.05
C GLY A 64 -0.67 4.68 -2.61
N VAL A 65 -0.40 3.74 -1.73
CA VAL A 65 0.02 2.38 -2.06
C VAL A 65 -1.19 1.44 -2.06
N ILE A 66 -1.34 0.65 -3.11
CA ILE A 66 -2.34 -0.41 -3.16
C ILE A 66 -1.93 -1.55 -2.22
N VAL A 67 -2.86 -1.95 -1.38
CA VAL A 67 -2.72 -3.05 -0.41
C VAL A 67 -3.98 -3.92 -0.42
N ASP A 68 -3.85 -5.17 0.02
CA ASP A 68 -5.04 -6.03 0.20
C ASP A 68 -5.88 -5.58 1.39
N LYS A 69 -5.23 -5.13 2.47
CA LYS A 69 -5.90 -4.63 3.67
C LYS A 69 -5.19 -3.43 4.26
N ALA A 70 -5.87 -2.30 4.25
CA ALA A 70 -5.36 -1.09 4.89
C ALA A 70 -5.42 -1.20 6.42
N ILE A 71 -4.37 -0.73 7.07
CA ILE A 71 -4.27 -0.67 8.53
C ILE A 71 -4.69 0.73 8.96
N THR A 72 -5.82 0.82 9.64
CA THR A 72 -6.29 2.07 10.23
C THR A 72 -5.54 2.26 11.55
N ARG A 73 -4.68 3.26 11.65
CA ARG A 73 -4.19 3.75 12.94
C ARG A 73 -5.35 4.45 13.62
N ASN A 74 -5.78 3.96 14.77
CA ASN A 74 -6.68 4.68 15.68
C ASN A 74 -5.85 5.62 16.56
N ASP A 75 -5.10 6.53 15.98
CA ASP A 75 -4.38 7.57 16.71
C ASP A 75 -5.19 8.86 16.64
N PRO A 76 -5.76 9.34 17.78
CA PRO A 76 -6.49 10.60 17.83
C PRO A 76 -5.61 11.83 17.55
N PHE A 77 -4.29 11.66 17.41
CA PHE A 77 -3.32 12.72 17.10
C PHE A 77 -2.81 12.69 15.65
N GLU A 78 -3.35 11.83 14.78
CA GLU A 78 -2.95 11.68 13.37
C GLU A 78 -3.08 13.02 12.59
N GLU A 79 -3.97 13.93 13.00
CA GLU A 79 -4.09 15.29 12.45
C GLU A 79 -2.93 16.24 12.84
N PHE A 80 -2.10 15.87 13.81
CA PHE A 80 -0.99 16.71 14.32
C PHE A 80 0.41 16.27 13.86
N GLU A 81 0.54 15.22 13.06
CA GLU A 81 1.86 14.82 12.52
C GLU A 81 2.32 15.79 11.41
N ILE A 82 2.93 16.90 11.84
CA ILE A 82 3.52 17.92 10.94
C ILE A 82 4.76 17.38 10.17
N PHE A 83 5.31 16.21 10.53
CA PHE A 83 6.54 15.64 9.96
C PHE A 83 6.52 14.13 9.67
N GLY A 84 5.37 13.47 9.75
CA GLY A 84 5.22 12.05 9.39
C GLY A 84 4.60 11.91 8.00
N SER A 85 5.37 11.47 7.01
CA SER A 85 4.82 11.00 5.74
C SER A 85 4.09 9.68 5.96
N SER A 86 2.85 9.72 6.42
CA SER A 86 1.97 8.55 6.39
C SER A 86 1.66 8.28 4.91
N VAL A 87 2.28 7.24 4.36
CA VAL A 87 1.93 6.77 3.02
C VAL A 87 0.50 6.26 3.07
N ASN A 88 -0.43 6.91 2.37
CA ASN A 88 -1.81 6.46 2.30
C ASN A 88 -1.87 5.02 1.76
N GLN A 89 -2.71 4.19 2.36
CA GLN A 89 -3.00 2.84 1.88
C GLN A 89 -4.39 2.79 1.24
N ILE A 90 -4.47 2.19 0.06
CA ILE A 90 -5.71 2.04 -0.70
C ILE A 90 -5.99 0.55 -0.84
N GLU A 91 -7.12 0.07 -0.32
CA GLU A 91 -7.49 -1.33 -0.48
C GLU A 91 -7.88 -1.63 -1.92
N LEU A 92 -7.22 -2.63 -2.53
CA LEU A 92 -7.46 -3.05 -3.92
C LEU A 92 -8.94 -3.37 -4.16
N GLU A 93 -9.59 -4.09 -3.25
CA GLU A 93 -11.01 -4.44 -3.36
C GLU A 93 -11.90 -3.20 -3.49
N LYS A 94 -11.57 -2.11 -2.78
CA LYS A 94 -12.36 -0.89 -2.79
C LYS A 94 -12.26 -0.14 -4.11
N ILE A 95 -11.04 0.02 -4.65
CA ILE A 95 -10.85 0.68 -5.94
C ILE A 95 -11.47 -0.13 -7.08
N LEU A 96 -11.29 -1.46 -7.08
CA LEU A 96 -11.95 -2.34 -8.05
C LEU A 96 -13.47 -2.27 -7.97
N LYS A 97 -14.03 -2.19 -6.75
CA LYS A 97 -15.47 -2.04 -6.55
C LYS A 97 -15.98 -0.73 -7.14
N VAL A 98 -15.28 0.38 -6.90
CA VAL A 98 -15.62 1.70 -7.47
C VAL A 98 -15.62 1.64 -8.99
N ILE A 99 -14.52 1.17 -9.61
CA ILE A 99 -14.39 1.13 -11.07
C ILE A 99 -15.48 0.24 -11.70
N LYS A 100 -15.71 -0.96 -11.16
CA LYS A 100 -16.69 -1.91 -11.72
C LYS A 100 -18.12 -1.39 -11.65
N HIS A 101 -18.52 -0.75 -10.54
CA HIS A 101 -19.86 -0.18 -10.44
C HIS A 101 -19.99 1.05 -11.33
N ALA A 102 -19.01 1.96 -11.32
CA ALA A 102 -19.01 3.14 -12.17
C ALA A 102 -19.06 2.77 -13.67
N GLY A 103 -18.42 1.67 -14.07
CA GLY A 103 -18.45 1.16 -15.45
C GLY A 103 -19.83 0.77 -15.97
N THR A 104 -20.80 0.53 -15.08
CA THR A 104 -22.18 0.15 -15.44
C THR A 104 -23.24 1.09 -14.88
N ASP A 105 -22.83 2.19 -14.24
CA ASP A 105 -23.72 3.17 -13.63
C ASP A 105 -24.10 4.23 -14.68
N ASP A 106 -25.33 4.17 -15.18
CA ASP A 106 -25.83 5.10 -16.22
C ASP A 106 -26.00 6.54 -15.67
N ASP A 107 -26.03 6.73 -14.36
CA ASP A 107 -26.12 8.05 -13.73
C ASP A 107 -24.79 8.83 -13.79
N LEU A 108 -23.66 8.13 -13.97
CA LEU A 108 -22.35 8.76 -14.14
C LEU A 108 -22.05 9.03 -15.62
N LYS A 109 -21.75 10.29 -15.96
CA LYS A 109 -21.35 10.70 -17.33
C LYS A 109 -20.03 10.11 -17.77
N ALA A 110 -19.02 10.14 -16.89
CA ALA A 110 -17.66 9.71 -17.20
C ALA A 110 -16.86 9.41 -15.92
N ILE A 111 -15.69 8.81 -16.11
CA ILE A 111 -14.63 8.70 -15.09
C ILE A 111 -13.49 9.63 -15.50
N TYR A 112 -13.16 10.61 -14.65
CA TYR A 112 -11.89 11.33 -14.70
C TYR A 112 -10.87 10.56 -13.88
N LEU A 113 -9.79 10.11 -14.51
CA LEU A 113 -8.81 9.20 -13.92
C LEU A 113 -7.45 9.89 -13.79
N ASP A 114 -6.96 10.08 -12.56
CA ASP A 114 -5.57 10.46 -12.28
C ASP A 114 -4.88 9.32 -11.53
N VAL A 115 -3.87 8.73 -12.14
CA VAL A 115 -3.11 7.61 -11.55
C VAL A 115 -1.64 7.96 -11.25
N ASP A 116 -1.26 9.23 -11.32
CA ASP A 116 0.12 9.69 -11.12
C ASP A 116 0.65 9.31 -9.73
N SER A 117 -0.18 9.41 -8.71
CA SER A 117 0.17 9.21 -7.31
C SER A 117 -0.12 7.82 -6.77
N ILE A 118 -0.63 6.91 -7.60
CA ILE A 118 -0.89 5.53 -7.20
C ILE A 118 0.39 4.67 -7.30
N ARG A 119 0.60 3.82 -6.32
CA ARG A 119 1.67 2.81 -6.32
C ARG A 119 1.05 1.43 -6.24
N ALA A 120 1.03 0.72 -7.35
CA ALA A 120 0.52 -0.64 -7.45
C ALA A 120 1.64 -1.59 -7.89
N TYR A 121 1.70 -2.76 -7.26
CA TYR A 121 2.56 -3.84 -7.72
C TYR A 121 1.95 -4.51 -8.96
N TYR A 122 2.67 -5.44 -9.54
CA TYR A 122 2.38 -6.00 -10.86
C TYR A 122 0.95 -6.54 -11.01
N THR A 123 0.53 -7.41 -10.11
CA THR A 123 -0.79 -8.05 -10.15
C THR A 123 -1.92 -7.06 -9.88
N SER A 124 -1.73 -6.20 -8.90
CA SER A 124 -2.72 -5.16 -8.55
C SER A 124 -2.91 -4.16 -9.69
N ALA A 125 -1.82 -3.73 -10.35
CA ALA A 125 -1.91 -2.82 -11.51
C ALA A 125 -2.66 -3.46 -12.68
N LEU A 126 -2.40 -4.75 -12.98
CA LEU A 126 -3.14 -5.51 -14.00
C LEU A 126 -4.64 -5.60 -13.66
N LYS A 127 -5.00 -5.91 -12.40
CA LYS A 127 -6.41 -5.99 -11.99
C LYS A 127 -7.14 -4.66 -12.11
N ILE A 128 -6.46 -3.54 -11.79
CA ILE A 128 -7.03 -2.21 -11.97
C ILE A 128 -7.18 -1.91 -13.47
N ALA A 129 -6.16 -2.22 -14.28
CA ALA A 129 -6.22 -2.06 -15.73
C ALA A 129 -7.36 -2.90 -16.36
N ASP A 130 -7.53 -4.16 -15.92
CA ASP A 130 -8.64 -5.00 -16.38
C ASP A 130 -10.00 -4.40 -16.05
N ALA A 131 -10.18 -3.88 -14.84
CA ALA A 131 -11.43 -3.25 -14.43
C ALA A 131 -11.73 -1.96 -15.21
N LEU A 132 -10.71 -1.14 -15.50
CA LEU A 132 -10.84 0.06 -16.33
C LEU A 132 -11.19 -0.30 -17.79
N TYR A 133 -10.50 -1.32 -18.34
CA TYR A 133 -10.81 -1.82 -19.67
C TYR A 133 -12.25 -2.31 -19.78
N GLU A 134 -12.71 -3.12 -18.81
CA GLU A 134 -14.09 -3.62 -18.75
C GLU A 134 -15.10 -2.45 -18.66
N ALA A 135 -14.83 -1.44 -17.83
CA ALA A 135 -15.67 -0.25 -17.73
C ALA A 135 -15.79 0.48 -19.06
N ARG A 136 -14.67 0.66 -19.79
CA ARG A 136 -14.68 1.27 -21.14
C ARG A 136 -15.43 0.42 -22.14
N GLU A 137 -15.25 -0.90 -22.16
CA GLU A 137 -15.99 -1.80 -23.08
C GLU A 137 -17.49 -1.81 -22.78
N ASN A 138 -17.91 -1.55 -21.55
CA ASN A 138 -19.31 -1.33 -21.18
C ASN A 138 -19.85 0.02 -21.64
N GLY A 139 -19.03 0.85 -22.31
CA GLY A 139 -19.42 2.15 -22.85
C GLY A 139 -19.15 3.35 -21.93
N LYS A 140 -18.53 3.13 -20.77
CA LYS A 140 -18.17 4.24 -19.88
C LYS A 140 -16.99 5.02 -20.44
N GLU A 141 -17.17 6.32 -20.63
CA GLU A 141 -16.10 7.20 -21.03
C GLU A 141 -15.11 7.38 -19.88
N ILE A 142 -13.82 7.19 -20.17
CA ILE A 142 -12.73 7.35 -19.19
C ILE A 142 -11.72 8.34 -19.76
N ILE A 143 -11.53 9.47 -19.09
CA ILE A 143 -10.53 10.48 -19.45
C ILE A 143 -9.41 10.39 -18.42
N ALA A 144 -8.24 9.91 -18.85
CA ALA A 144 -7.06 9.88 -18.01
C ALA A 144 -6.28 11.19 -18.13
N TYR A 145 -5.94 11.77 -16.99
CA TYR A 145 -5.02 12.88 -16.87
C TYR A 145 -3.71 12.39 -16.29
N THR A 146 -2.60 12.99 -16.73
CA THR A 146 -1.29 12.73 -16.15
C THR A 146 -0.35 13.91 -16.30
N SER A 147 0.58 14.04 -15.33
CA SER A 147 1.78 14.86 -15.41
C SER A 147 3.05 14.06 -15.73
N GLY A 148 2.95 12.73 -15.81
CA GLY A 148 4.02 11.80 -16.16
C GLY A 148 3.80 10.41 -15.57
N LEU A 149 4.00 9.37 -16.38
CA LEU A 149 3.70 7.97 -16.03
C LEU A 149 4.90 7.05 -16.25
N GLY A 150 5.18 6.23 -15.23
CA GLY A 150 5.99 5.05 -15.39
C GLY A 150 5.17 3.84 -15.87
N THR A 151 5.82 2.70 -16.03
CA THR A 151 5.26 1.48 -16.64
C THR A 151 3.94 1.03 -16.02
N SER A 152 3.84 0.89 -14.69
CA SER A 152 2.61 0.40 -14.04
C SER A 152 1.45 1.40 -14.09
N ASN A 153 1.75 2.70 -14.00
CA ASN A 153 0.73 3.74 -14.08
C ASN A 153 0.24 3.91 -15.52
N TYR A 154 1.15 3.83 -16.51
CA TYR A 154 0.75 3.83 -17.92
C TYR A 154 -0.11 2.63 -18.28
N LEU A 155 0.19 1.44 -17.73
CA LEU A 155 -0.67 0.26 -17.91
C LEU A 155 -2.13 0.56 -17.56
N MET A 156 -2.38 1.25 -16.45
CA MET A 156 -3.73 1.62 -16.01
C MET A 156 -4.32 2.74 -16.90
N ALA A 157 -3.56 3.80 -17.15
CA ALA A 157 -4.00 4.91 -17.99
C ALA A 157 -4.28 4.49 -19.44
N SER A 158 -3.52 3.54 -19.99
CA SER A 158 -3.69 3.03 -21.36
C SER A 158 -5.04 2.36 -21.62
N GLN A 159 -5.82 2.06 -20.56
CA GLN A 159 -7.17 1.52 -20.69
C GLN A 159 -8.24 2.62 -20.81
N ALA A 160 -7.87 3.90 -20.67
CA ALA A 160 -8.80 5.02 -20.82
C ALA A 160 -9.25 5.20 -22.27
N SER A 161 -10.36 5.93 -22.45
CA SER A 161 -10.85 6.34 -23.78
C SER A 161 -9.95 7.39 -24.39
N GLU A 162 -9.36 8.25 -23.54
CA GLU A 162 -8.48 9.34 -23.92
C GLU A 162 -7.47 9.60 -22.80
N ILE A 163 -6.22 9.89 -23.16
CA ILE A 163 -5.14 10.25 -22.22
C ILE A 163 -4.67 11.67 -22.52
N ILE A 164 -4.76 12.54 -21.54
CA ILE A 164 -4.32 13.94 -21.62
C ILE A 164 -3.06 14.10 -20.76
N LEU A 165 -1.94 14.44 -21.38
CA LEU A 165 -0.69 14.76 -20.70
C LEU A 165 -0.63 16.28 -20.47
N GLU A 166 -0.28 16.67 -19.25
CA GLU A 166 -0.05 18.08 -18.89
C GLU A 166 1.16 18.62 -19.66
N LYS A 167 0.91 19.61 -20.52
CA LYS A 167 1.93 20.15 -21.42
C LYS A 167 3.11 20.80 -20.70
N ASP A 168 2.86 21.44 -19.55
CA ASP A 168 3.87 22.17 -18.79
C ASP A 168 4.54 21.29 -17.70
N ALA A 169 4.19 20.00 -17.62
CA ALA A 169 4.78 19.09 -16.65
C ALA A 169 6.21 18.69 -17.05
N TYR A 170 7.06 18.53 -16.04
CA TYR A 170 8.41 17.98 -16.21
C TYR A 170 8.43 16.45 -16.31
N GLY A 171 7.27 15.82 -16.09
CA GLY A 171 7.09 14.39 -16.22
C GLY A 171 6.93 13.97 -17.67
N SER A 172 7.23 12.71 -17.95
CA SER A 172 7.08 12.12 -19.28
C SER A 172 6.35 10.77 -19.14
N VAL A 173 5.81 10.26 -20.25
CA VAL A 173 5.16 8.96 -20.28
C VAL A 173 6.15 7.91 -20.78
N LEU A 174 6.66 7.11 -19.86
CA LEU A 174 7.80 6.22 -20.07
C LEU A 174 7.47 4.74 -19.73
N PRO A 175 6.71 4.01 -20.58
CA PRO A 175 6.36 2.62 -20.33
C PRO A 175 7.51 1.68 -20.72
N PHE A 176 8.71 1.87 -20.14
CA PHE A 176 9.95 1.21 -20.58
C PHE A 176 10.20 -0.15 -19.95
N GLY A 177 9.21 -0.74 -19.31
CA GLY A 177 9.36 -2.04 -18.68
C GLY A 177 9.92 -1.97 -17.27
N PHE A 178 10.59 -3.05 -16.87
CA PHE A 178 11.10 -3.22 -15.51
C PHE A 178 12.60 -3.41 -15.53
N SER A 179 13.30 -2.65 -14.71
CA SER A 179 14.74 -2.79 -14.52
C SER A 179 15.05 -3.08 -13.06
N ARG A 180 16.16 -3.81 -12.83
CA ARG A 180 16.69 -4.06 -11.51
C ARG A 180 18.16 -3.72 -11.47
N VAL A 181 18.48 -2.60 -10.85
CA VAL A 181 19.86 -2.20 -10.54
C VAL A 181 20.06 -2.36 -9.05
N ARG A 182 21.12 -3.08 -8.67
CA ARG A 182 21.45 -3.39 -7.28
C ARG A 182 22.89 -2.98 -6.99
N GLN A 183 23.13 -2.47 -5.78
CA GLN A 183 24.47 -2.15 -5.32
C GLN A 183 25.17 -3.40 -4.79
N TYR A 184 26.44 -3.57 -5.17
CA TYR A 184 27.34 -4.63 -4.72
C TYR A 184 28.54 -3.99 -4.04
N GLN A 185 28.93 -4.48 -2.86
CA GLN A 185 29.83 -3.77 -1.96
C GLN A 185 30.98 -4.65 -1.44
N LYS A 186 31.26 -5.78 -2.09
CA LYS A 186 32.35 -6.68 -1.64
C LYS A 186 33.66 -5.91 -1.48
N ASP A 187 34.14 -5.26 -2.54
CA ASP A 187 35.42 -4.53 -2.51
C ASP A 187 35.42 -3.38 -1.50
N PHE A 188 34.26 -2.74 -1.28
CA PHE A 188 34.13 -1.72 -0.24
C PHE A 188 34.42 -2.28 1.15
N PHE A 189 33.80 -3.43 1.51
CA PHE A 189 34.01 -4.06 2.81
C PHE A 189 35.45 -4.58 2.96
N GLU A 190 36.03 -5.17 1.91
CA GLU A 190 37.44 -5.57 1.90
C GLU A 190 38.39 -4.37 2.12
N ASN A 191 38.11 -3.23 1.46
CA ASN A 191 38.93 -2.01 1.61
C ASN A 191 38.89 -1.44 3.03
N ILE A 192 37.74 -1.46 3.67
CA ILE A 192 37.59 -1.01 5.08
C ILE A 192 37.92 -2.10 6.09
N LYS A 193 38.38 -3.28 5.63
CA LYS A 193 38.79 -4.44 6.49
C LYS A 193 37.65 -4.95 7.38
N VAL A 194 36.43 -5.07 6.80
CA VAL A 194 35.29 -5.70 7.45
C VAL A 194 34.98 -6.99 6.70
N ASP A 195 35.02 -8.12 7.39
CA ASP A 195 34.70 -9.42 6.81
C ASP A 195 33.20 -9.69 6.93
N MET A 196 32.52 -9.90 5.81
CA MET A 196 31.09 -10.19 5.78
C MET A 196 30.87 -11.71 5.73
N ASN A 197 30.66 -12.33 6.91
CA ASN A 197 30.35 -13.75 7.01
C ASN A 197 28.88 -13.98 6.66
N VAL A 198 28.64 -14.75 5.58
CA VAL A 198 27.29 -15.06 5.09
C VAL A 198 27.02 -16.55 5.21
N TYR A 199 25.88 -16.86 5.79
CA TYR A 199 25.33 -18.20 5.92
C TYR A 199 23.97 -18.21 5.24
N ALA A 200 23.82 -19.00 4.16
CA ALA A 200 22.57 -19.06 3.39
C ALA A 200 22.21 -20.51 3.10
N ALA A 201 20.91 -20.80 3.14
CA ALA A 201 20.32 -22.05 2.70
C ALA A 201 19.24 -21.74 1.67
N GLY A 202 19.38 -22.33 0.48
CA GLY A 202 18.54 -22.12 -0.70
C GLY A 202 19.34 -21.54 -1.86
N ASP A 203 19.33 -22.23 -3.00
CA ASP A 203 20.15 -21.92 -4.17
C ASP A 203 19.82 -20.56 -4.81
N PHE A 204 18.58 -20.10 -4.65
CA PHE A 204 18.08 -18.82 -5.17
C PHE A 204 17.98 -17.72 -4.12
N LYS A 205 18.66 -17.89 -2.95
CA LYS A 205 18.63 -16.90 -1.88
C LYS A 205 19.70 -15.84 -2.07
N SER A 206 19.51 -14.95 -3.05
CA SER A 206 20.46 -13.91 -3.47
C SER A 206 20.49 -12.67 -2.56
N GLY A 207 19.68 -12.61 -1.50
CA GLY A 207 19.61 -11.49 -0.56
C GLY A 207 20.99 -10.95 -0.13
N PRO A 208 21.93 -11.80 0.33
CA PRO A 208 23.23 -11.36 0.82
C PRO A 208 24.27 -11.03 -0.26
N GLU A 209 24.02 -11.28 -1.53
CA GLU A 209 25.01 -11.07 -2.61
C GLU A 209 25.55 -9.63 -2.67
N GLY A 210 24.74 -8.64 -2.32
CA GLY A 210 25.17 -7.24 -2.26
C GLY A 210 26.35 -6.99 -1.32
N TYR A 211 26.60 -7.87 -0.36
CA TYR A 211 27.70 -7.78 0.60
C TYR A 211 28.92 -8.63 0.22
N THR A 212 28.72 -9.67 -0.60
CA THR A 212 29.75 -10.69 -0.88
C THR A 212 30.21 -10.73 -2.32
N ARG A 213 29.61 -9.94 -3.20
CA ARG A 213 29.92 -9.89 -4.63
C ARG A 213 30.08 -8.46 -5.12
N ASN A 214 30.62 -8.32 -6.31
CA ASN A 214 30.73 -7.04 -7.05
C ASN A 214 29.75 -7.00 -8.24
N ASP A 215 29.00 -8.08 -8.47
CA ASP A 215 28.08 -8.24 -9.59
C ASP A 215 26.90 -9.14 -9.20
N MET A 216 25.87 -9.14 -10.03
CA MET A 216 24.74 -10.07 -9.92
C MET A 216 25.18 -11.48 -10.32
N SER A 217 24.84 -12.48 -9.50
CA SER A 217 25.08 -13.88 -9.87
C SER A 217 24.24 -14.30 -11.09
N GLU A 218 24.67 -15.34 -11.78
CA GLU A 218 23.88 -15.94 -12.87
C GLU A 218 22.53 -16.46 -12.36
N THR A 219 22.51 -17.04 -11.17
CA THR A 219 21.30 -17.56 -10.52
C THR A 219 20.30 -16.43 -10.19
N ASP A 220 20.78 -15.31 -9.62
CA ASP A 220 19.92 -14.15 -9.32
C ASP A 220 19.41 -13.50 -10.60
N ARG A 221 20.25 -13.41 -11.64
CA ARG A 221 19.87 -12.91 -12.97
C ARG A 221 18.80 -13.79 -13.62
N LEU A 222 19.00 -15.11 -13.60
CA LEU A 222 18.04 -16.07 -14.13
C LEU A 222 16.70 -15.94 -13.41
N ALA A 223 16.70 -15.97 -12.08
CA ALA A 223 15.47 -15.83 -11.28
C ALA A 223 14.71 -14.54 -11.59
N TRP A 224 15.42 -13.42 -11.78
CA TRP A 224 14.81 -12.15 -12.15
C TRP A 224 14.20 -12.19 -13.55
N VAL A 225 14.94 -12.68 -14.54
CA VAL A 225 14.48 -12.75 -15.93
C VAL A 225 13.26 -13.68 -16.08
N GLU A 226 13.31 -14.87 -15.48
CA GLU A 226 12.20 -15.83 -15.51
C GLU A 226 10.93 -15.28 -14.86
N PHE A 227 11.06 -14.45 -13.83
CA PHE A 227 9.92 -13.80 -13.20
C PHE A 227 9.41 -12.62 -14.04
N VAL A 228 10.30 -11.69 -14.43
CA VAL A 228 9.87 -10.39 -14.97
C VAL A 228 9.41 -10.47 -16.43
N THR A 229 9.97 -11.44 -17.21
CA THR A 229 9.61 -11.57 -18.63
C THR A 229 8.11 -11.85 -18.84
N PRO A 230 7.48 -12.85 -18.19
CA PRO A 230 6.05 -13.07 -18.35
C PRO A 230 5.19 -11.88 -17.89
N VAL A 231 5.62 -11.19 -16.83
CA VAL A 231 4.95 -9.96 -16.35
C VAL A 231 5.00 -8.88 -17.44
N TRP A 232 6.19 -8.65 -18.00
CA TRP A 232 6.37 -7.65 -19.06
C TRP A 232 5.56 -7.98 -20.32
N GLU A 233 5.54 -9.25 -20.75
CA GLU A 233 4.72 -9.66 -21.88
C GLU A 233 3.23 -9.36 -21.67
N LYS A 234 2.70 -9.60 -20.47
CA LYS A 234 1.31 -9.26 -20.13
C LYS A 234 1.06 -7.75 -20.13
N TYR A 235 1.99 -6.99 -19.56
CA TYR A 235 1.91 -5.54 -19.55
C TYR A 235 1.86 -4.96 -20.96
N LYS A 236 2.79 -5.38 -21.83
CA LYS A 236 2.81 -4.96 -23.23
C LYS A 236 1.49 -5.25 -23.92
N ALA A 237 1.05 -6.51 -23.87
CA ALA A 237 -0.18 -6.94 -24.52
C ALA A 237 -1.41 -6.13 -24.04
N LYS A 238 -1.48 -5.83 -22.73
CA LYS A 238 -2.59 -5.04 -22.17
C LYS A 238 -2.52 -3.58 -22.61
N MET A 239 -1.33 -2.96 -22.59
CA MET A 239 -1.14 -1.58 -23.08
C MET A 239 -1.46 -1.47 -24.58
N GLU A 240 -0.97 -2.41 -25.39
CA GLU A 240 -1.20 -2.47 -26.83
C GLU A 240 -2.70 -2.63 -27.13
N THR A 241 -3.38 -3.54 -26.42
CA THR A 241 -4.84 -3.70 -26.54
C THR A 241 -5.58 -2.42 -26.15
N GLY A 242 -5.21 -1.81 -25.02
CA GLY A 242 -5.84 -0.60 -24.51
C GLY A 242 -5.72 0.58 -25.46
N ARG A 243 -4.55 0.73 -26.11
CA ARG A 243 -4.25 1.79 -27.06
C ARG A 243 -4.60 1.47 -28.53
N GLY A 244 -4.96 0.22 -28.84
CA GLY A 244 -5.17 -0.22 -30.21
C GLY A 244 -3.88 -0.28 -31.03
N PHE A 245 -2.74 -0.52 -30.39
CA PHE A 245 -1.44 -0.68 -31.03
C PHE A 245 -1.28 -2.08 -31.62
N ASP A 246 -0.45 -2.19 -32.64
CA ASP A 246 0.02 -3.48 -33.14
C ASP A 246 0.92 -4.15 -32.09
N SER A 247 0.89 -5.49 -32.08
CA SER A 247 1.74 -6.28 -31.19
C SER A 247 3.22 -5.99 -31.40
N GLY A 248 3.96 -5.73 -30.34
CA GLY A 248 5.38 -5.37 -30.34
C GLY A 248 5.67 -3.87 -30.36
N THR A 249 4.64 -3.02 -30.49
CA THR A 249 4.79 -1.55 -30.51
C THR A 249 5.40 -1.04 -29.22
N ILE A 250 4.90 -1.50 -28.05
CA ILE A 250 5.42 -1.05 -26.74
C ILE A 250 6.87 -1.50 -26.53
N GLN A 251 7.23 -2.69 -26.99
CA GLN A 251 8.63 -3.14 -26.97
C GLN A 251 9.50 -2.26 -27.87
N TYR A 252 9.05 -1.99 -29.09
CA TYR A 252 9.78 -1.13 -30.04
C TYR A 252 10.02 0.28 -29.44
N ILE A 253 8.99 0.88 -28.83
CA ILE A 253 9.11 2.17 -28.16
C ILE A 253 10.16 2.12 -27.06
N GLY A 254 10.11 1.14 -26.17
CA GLY A 254 11.08 0.98 -25.09
C GLY A 254 12.52 0.83 -25.55
N ASP A 255 12.74 0.04 -26.62
CA ASP A 255 14.06 -0.22 -27.16
C ASP A 255 14.63 0.98 -27.96
N ASN A 256 13.78 1.82 -28.56
CA ASN A 256 14.17 2.89 -29.49
C ASN A 256 13.82 4.30 -29.00
N TYR A 257 13.34 4.46 -27.79
CA TYR A 257 12.82 5.77 -27.31
C TYR A 257 13.82 6.91 -27.48
N HIS A 258 15.12 6.67 -27.22
CA HIS A 258 16.17 7.68 -27.38
C HIS A 258 16.29 8.21 -28.81
N LEU A 259 15.98 7.39 -29.84
CA LEU A 259 15.93 7.81 -31.23
C LEU A 259 14.67 8.62 -31.51
N LEU A 260 13.52 8.11 -31.07
CA LEU A 260 12.21 8.76 -31.22
C LEU A 260 12.21 10.15 -30.56
N ALA A 261 12.72 10.27 -29.34
CA ALA A 261 12.84 11.55 -28.66
C ALA A 261 13.82 12.52 -29.37
N THR A 262 14.92 12.01 -29.94
CA THR A 262 15.87 12.83 -30.70
C THR A 262 15.24 13.41 -31.97
N GLU A 263 14.41 12.67 -32.67
CA GLU A 263 13.66 13.13 -33.85
C GLU A 263 12.72 14.28 -33.51
N ASN A 264 12.20 14.32 -32.29
CA ASN A 264 11.34 15.38 -31.75
C ASN A 264 12.12 16.46 -30.97
N GLY A 265 13.41 16.65 -31.25
CA GLY A 265 14.22 17.68 -30.64
C GLY A 265 14.51 17.47 -29.15
N GLY A 266 14.26 16.27 -28.61
CA GLY A 266 14.43 15.91 -27.20
C GLY A 266 13.25 16.31 -26.32
N ASP A 267 12.10 16.66 -26.90
CA ASP A 267 10.87 16.92 -26.15
C ASP A 267 10.12 15.61 -25.92
N ASP A 268 10.14 15.15 -24.69
CA ASP A 268 9.50 13.88 -24.30
C ASP A 268 7.97 13.95 -24.38
N ASN A 269 7.35 15.12 -24.13
CA ASN A 269 5.90 15.27 -24.15
C ASN A 269 5.38 15.25 -25.61
N GLU A 270 6.03 16.00 -26.50
CA GLU A 270 5.73 15.95 -27.93
C GLU A 270 6.00 14.56 -28.51
N THR A 271 7.06 13.89 -28.06
CA THR A 271 7.35 12.52 -28.45
C THR A 271 6.22 11.57 -28.03
N ALA A 272 5.74 11.66 -26.80
CA ALA A 272 4.64 10.82 -26.31
C ALA A 272 3.36 11.01 -27.10
N LEU A 273 3.05 12.24 -27.54
CA LEU A 273 1.92 12.55 -28.40
C LEU A 273 2.10 11.96 -29.81
N GLU A 274 3.27 12.18 -30.43
CA GLU A 274 3.51 11.76 -31.82
C GLU A 274 3.53 10.24 -31.98
N ILE A 275 4.07 9.52 -31.01
CA ILE A 275 4.08 8.04 -31.03
C ILE A 275 2.78 7.42 -30.49
N GLY A 276 1.79 8.23 -30.11
CA GLY A 276 0.46 7.81 -29.71
C GLY A 276 0.36 7.24 -28.29
N LEU A 277 1.36 7.47 -27.43
CA LEU A 277 1.26 7.11 -26.01
C LEU A 277 0.19 7.92 -25.29
N VAL A 278 -0.02 9.17 -25.72
CA VAL A 278 -1.08 10.06 -25.24
C VAL A 278 -1.85 10.64 -26.41
N ASP A 279 -3.04 11.17 -26.16
CA ASP A 279 -3.94 11.68 -27.20
C ASP A 279 -3.88 13.20 -27.30
N LYS A 280 -3.54 13.90 -26.21
CA LYS A 280 -3.50 15.36 -26.15
C LYS A 280 -2.42 15.86 -25.21
N LEU A 281 -1.85 17.03 -25.57
CA LEU A 281 -1.05 17.87 -24.69
C LEU A 281 -1.87 19.11 -24.35
N MET A 282 -2.14 19.34 -23.07
CA MET A 282 -2.93 20.47 -22.60
C MET A 282 -2.34 21.05 -21.33
N THR A 283 -2.38 22.38 -21.18
CA THR A 283 -2.17 23.01 -19.88
C THR A 283 -3.34 22.74 -18.94
N LYS A 284 -3.16 22.87 -17.62
CA LYS A 284 -4.25 22.68 -16.64
C LYS A 284 -5.50 23.52 -16.97
N GLN A 285 -5.29 24.74 -17.49
CA GLN A 285 -6.38 25.61 -17.89
C GLN A 285 -7.16 25.05 -19.09
N GLU A 286 -6.44 24.52 -20.11
CA GLU A 286 -7.05 23.93 -21.28
C GLU A 286 -7.79 22.63 -20.93
N ILE A 287 -7.25 21.79 -20.03
CA ILE A 287 -7.91 20.58 -19.54
C ILE A 287 -9.24 20.95 -18.87
N ARG A 288 -9.24 21.93 -17.97
CA ARG A 288 -10.46 22.39 -17.33
C ARG A 288 -11.49 22.86 -18.35
N ASN A 289 -11.10 23.71 -19.30
CA ASN A 289 -12.00 24.22 -20.34
C ASN A 289 -12.55 23.07 -21.22
N TYR A 290 -11.71 22.09 -21.55
CA TYR A 290 -12.11 20.90 -22.28
C TYR A 290 -13.15 20.08 -21.51
N MET A 291 -12.95 19.88 -20.22
CA MET A 291 -13.90 19.16 -19.36
C MET A 291 -15.24 19.90 -19.23
N ILE A 292 -15.20 21.25 -19.09
CA ILE A 292 -16.40 22.08 -19.06
C ILE A 292 -17.16 22.02 -20.39
N GLU A 293 -16.45 22.14 -21.51
CA GLU A 293 -17.06 22.05 -22.84
C GLU A 293 -17.73 20.70 -23.08
N LYS A 294 -17.10 19.63 -22.62
CA LYS A 294 -17.57 18.26 -22.87
C LYS A 294 -18.71 17.83 -21.94
N PHE A 295 -18.70 18.21 -20.68
CA PHE A 295 -19.63 17.71 -19.66
C PHE A 295 -20.54 18.78 -19.07
N GLY A 296 -20.26 20.05 -19.32
CA GLY A 296 -20.94 21.19 -18.71
C GLY A 296 -20.41 21.53 -17.32
N SER A 297 -20.71 22.73 -16.87
CA SER A 297 -20.51 23.18 -15.50
C SER A 297 -21.58 24.22 -15.19
N GLU A 298 -22.01 24.34 -13.92
CA GLU A 298 -22.92 25.40 -13.50
C GLU A 298 -22.25 26.77 -13.51
N ASP A 299 -20.93 26.82 -13.31
CA ASP A 299 -20.10 28.02 -13.41
C ASP A 299 -19.00 27.80 -14.45
N ASP A 300 -18.87 28.73 -15.41
CA ASP A 300 -17.88 28.68 -16.50
C ASP A 300 -16.40 28.64 -16.00
N TYR A 301 -16.17 28.83 -14.70
CA TYR A 301 -14.85 28.85 -14.08
C TYR A 301 -14.57 27.65 -13.17
N GLU A 302 -15.55 26.82 -12.89
CA GLU A 302 -15.41 25.64 -12.04
C GLU A 302 -15.36 24.36 -12.87
N TRP A 303 -14.74 23.31 -12.29
CA TRP A 303 -14.76 21.99 -12.88
C TRP A 303 -16.21 21.48 -12.98
N PRO A 304 -16.51 20.61 -13.97
CA PRO A 304 -17.81 19.95 -14.01
C PRO A 304 -18.16 19.30 -12.67
N GLU A 305 -19.44 19.30 -12.32
CA GLU A 305 -19.92 18.65 -11.12
C GLU A 305 -19.53 17.17 -11.08
N GLY A 306 -19.12 16.71 -9.92
CA GLY A 306 -18.65 15.34 -9.78
C GLY A 306 -18.59 14.84 -8.36
N ILE A 307 -18.43 13.55 -8.27
CA ILE A 307 -18.32 12.80 -7.03
C ILE A 307 -16.93 12.17 -6.92
N THR A 308 -16.31 12.22 -5.75
CA THR A 308 -15.04 11.56 -5.53
C THR A 308 -15.21 10.04 -5.40
N GLY A 309 -14.16 9.27 -5.71
CA GLY A 309 -14.18 7.81 -5.54
C GLY A 309 -14.51 7.36 -4.11
N ARG A 310 -14.20 8.17 -3.09
CA ARG A 310 -14.54 7.89 -1.68
C ARG A 310 -16.03 8.07 -1.41
N GLU A 311 -16.62 9.16 -1.88
CA GLU A 311 -18.05 9.43 -1.76
C GLU A 311 -18.86 8.39 -2.51
N TYR A 312 -18.49 8.11 -3.76
CA TYR A 312 -19.14 7.07 -4.54
C TYR A 312 -19.08 5.69 -3.86
N LEU A 313 -17.92 5.32 -3.29
CA LEU A 313 -17.82 4.09 -2.50
C LEU A 313 -18.78 4.09 -1.28
N SER A 314 -19.10 5.24 -0.71
CA SER A 314 -20.03 5.32 0.43
C SER A 314 -21.47 5.02 0.02
N THR A 315 -21.91 5.45 -1.16
CA THR A 315 -23.24 5.11 -1.70
C THR A 315 -23.38 3.59 -1.88
N LEU A 316 -22.34 2.94 -2.44
CA LEU A 316 -22.32 1.49 -2.64
C LEU A 316 -22.36 0.68 -1.33
N LYS A 317 -21.87 1.26 -0.21
CA LYS A 317 -21.89 0.57 1.10
C LYS A 317 -23.29 0.52 1.70
N ASP A 318 -24.13 1.48 1.44
CA ASP A 318 -25.49 1.51 1.99
C ASP A 318 -26.40 0.51 1.27
N GLU A 319 -26.20 0.30 -0.03
CA GLU A 319 -26.81 -0.81 -0.75
C GLU A 319 -26.39 -2.19 -0.21
N ASP A 320 -25.10 -2.37 0.08
CA ASP A 320 -24.57 -3.60 0.66
C ASP A 320 -25.10 -3.86 2.07
N LYS A 321 -25.33 -2.85 2.90
CA LYS A 321 -25.95 -3.01 4.23
C LYS A 321 -27.36 -3.56 4.13
N SER A 322 -28.15 -3.06 3.19
CA SER A 322 -29.52 -3.53 2.93
C SER A 322 -29.52 -5.00 2.48
N ARG A 323 -28.60 -5.40 1.60
CA ARG A 323 -28.42 -6.80 1.17
C ARG A 323 -27.91 -7.70 2.29
N LYS A 324 -27.01 -7.20 3.16
CA LYS A 324 -26.47 -7.95 4.32
C LYS A 324 -27.53 -8.20 5.39
N GLN A 325 -28.45 -7.27 5.62
CA GLN A 325 -29.57 -7.48 6.55
C GLN A 325 -30.49 -8.60 6.09
N GLN A 326 -30.73 -8.77 4.78
CA GLN A 326 -31.48 -9.89 4.23
C GLN A 326 -30.74 -11.24 4.34
N LYS A 327 -29.38 -11.25 4.28
CA LYS A 327 -28.55 -12.45 4.41
C LYS A 327 -28.18 -12.82 5.85
N ALA A 328 -28.53 -11.98 6.84
CA ALA A 328 -28.16 -12.17 8.25
C ALA A 328 -28.75 -13.44 8.93
N GLN A 329 -29.51 -14.25 8.21
CA GLN A 329 -30.00 -15.56 8.69
C GLN A 329 -28.97 -16.68 8.55
N ASP A 330 -27.94 -16.53 7.71
CA ASP A 330 -26.88 -17.53 7.58
C ASP A 330 -25.81 -17.30 8.66
N LYS A 331 -25.73 -18.25 9.60
CA LYS A 331 -24.74 -18.21 10.69
C LYS A 331 -23.34 -18.65 10.25
N ASN A 332 -23.21 -19.32 9.09
CA ASN A 332 -21.93 -19.82 8.60
C ASN A 332 -21.07 -18.67 8.05
N LYS A 333 -19.80 -18.65 8.45
CA LYS A 333 -18.82 -17.62 8.08
C LYS A 333 -17.56 -18.25 7.53
N ILE A 334 -16.88 -17.54 6.64
CA ILE A 334 -15.50 -17.77 6.27
C ILE A 334 -14.69 -16.59 6.84
N ALA A 335 -13.61 -16.88 7.55
CA ALA A 335 -12.70 -15.85 8.04
C ALA A 335 -11.65 -15.53 6.97
N ILE A 336 -11.48 -14.27 6.64
CA ILE A 336 -10.37 -13.82 5.80
C ILE A 336 -9.29 -13.25 6.73
N ILE A 337 -8.12 -13.88 6.75
CA ILE A 337 -6.97 -13.46 7.56
C ILE A 337 -5.92 -12.90 6.60
N HIS A 338 -5.56 -11.64 6.78
CA HIS A 338 -4.55 -10.97 5.96
C HIS A 338 -3.16 -11.08 6.59
N VAL A 339 -2.18 -11.44 5.76
CA VAL A 339 -0.74 -11.37 6.05
C VAL A 339 -0.17 -10.33 5.07
N GLU A 340 -0.19 -9.06 5.49
CA GLU A 340 0.14 -7.91 4.66
C GLU A 340 1.45 -7.27 5.12
N GLY A 341 2.43 -7.15 4.22
CA GLY A 341 3.74 -6.55 4.52
C GLY A 341 4.74 -7.54 5.15
N ALA A 342 5.85 -7.01 5.69
CA ALA A 342 6.93 -7.84 6.26
C ALA A 342 6.48 -8.57 7.53
N ILE A 343 6.74 -9.88 7.60
CA ILE A 343 6.42 -10.70 8.77
C ILE A 343 7.40 -10.39 9.89
N VAL A 344 6.88 -9.91 11.02
CA VAL A 344 7.67 -9.55 12.21
C VAL A 344 7.00 -10.06 13.49
N SER A 345 7.76 -10.11 14.58
CA SER A 345 7.19 -10.38 15.90
C SER A 345 6.37 -9.16 16.39
N GLY A 346 5.26 -9.40 17.08
CA GLY A 346 4.44 -8.33 17.70
C GLY A 346 3.07 -8.14 17.08
N GLY A 347 2.52 -6.93 17.22
CA GLY A 347 1.21 -6.53 16.69
C GLY A 347 1.28 -6.21 15.18
N ILE A 348 0.11 -6.18 14.55
CA ILE A 348 -0.01 -5.69 13.16
C ILE A 348 0.21 -4.17 13.19
N ASP A 349 1.08 -3.67 12.33
CA ASP A 349 1.36 -2.25 12.17
C ASP A 349 1.55 -1.91 10.68
N PHE A 350 1.73 -0.64 10.37
CA PHE A 350 1.91 -0.16 8.99
C PHE A 350 3.02 -0.95 8.27
N ASN A 351 2.70 -1.52 7.11
CA ASN A 351 3.60 -2.36 6.31
C ASN A 351 4.19 -3.59 7.01
N THR A 352 3.66 -3.99 8.16
CA THR A 352 4.15 -5.17 8.89
C THR A 352 3.04 -6.14 9.26
N ALA A 353 3.27 -7.40 8.94
CA ALA A 353 2.45 -8.53 9.34
C ALA A 353 2.90 -9.04 10.71
N GLY A 354 2.47 -8.37 11.78
CA GLY A 354 2.83 -8.75 13.14
C GLY A 354 2.21 -10.09 13.56
N SER A 355 3.05 -11.09 13.86
CA SER A 355 2.61 -12.45 14.16
C SER A 355 1.64 -12.53 15.34
N GLY A 356 1.85 -11.76 16.40
CA GLY A 356 0.96 -11.74 17.55
C GLY A 356 -0.45 -11.26 17.21
N GLY A 357 -0.59 -10.26 16.32
CA GLY A 357 -1.89 -9.80 15.85
C GLY A 357 -2.59 -10.82 14.94
N ILE A 358 -1.84 -11.43 14.02
CA ILE A 358 -2.35 -12.46 13.10
C ILE A 358 -2.79 -13.70 13.88
N VAL A 359 -1.97 -14.22 14.79
CA VAL A 359 -2.31 -15.35 15.67
C VAL A 359 -3.57 -15.06 16.49
N LYS A 360 -3.71 -13.85 17.02
CA LYS A 360 -4.94 -13.44 17.72
C LYS A 360 -6.17 -13.52 16.83
N ASN A 361 -6.07 -13.13 15.56
CA ASN A 361 -7.18 -13.21 14.61
C ASN A 361 -7.50 -14.67 14.25
N ILE A 362 -6.49 -15.51 14.03
CA ILE A 362 -6.66 -16.96 13.80
C ILE A 362 -7.36 -17.62 15.00
N ASN A 363 -6.92 -17.32 16.23
CA ASN A 363 -7.54 -17.85 17.45
C ASN A 363 -9.00 -17.40 17.60
N ARG A 364 -9.33 -16.14 17.27
CA ARG A 364 -10.73 -15.69 17.24
C ARG A 364 -11.57 -16.48 16.22
N ALA A 365 -11.02 -16.75 15.04
CA ALA A 365 -11.68 -17.58 14.04
C ALA A 365 -11.85 -19.03 14.52
N ARG A 366 -10.87 -19.57 15.24
CA ARG A 366 -10.93 -20.91 15.86
C ARG A 366 -12.04 -21.00 16.90
N ASP A 367 -12.18 -20.01 17.74
CA ASP A 367 -13.12 -19.98 18.87
C ASP A 367 -14.57 -19.70 18.41
N ASP A 368 -14.79 -19.05 17.27
CA ASP A 368 -16.11 -18.84 16.66
C ASP A 368 -16.56 -20.12 15.91
N LYS A 369 -17.53 -20.84 16.47
CA LYS A 369 -18.10 -22.06 15.87
C LYS A 369 -18.83 -21.82 14.54
N ASN A 370 -19.18 -20.58 14.23
CA ASN A 370 -19.81 -20.23 12.96
C ASN A 370 -18.77 -20.08 11.83
N VAL A 371 -17.51 -19.90 12.14
CA VAL A 371 -16.43 -19.91 11.15
C VAL A 371 -16.21 -21.33 10.66
N LYS A 372 -16.36 -21.56 9.37
CA LYS A 372 -16.27 -22.90 8.73
C LYS A 372 -14.92 -23.13 8.03
N GLY A 373 -14.15 -22.10 7.81
CA GLY A 373 -12.82 -22.18 7.22
C GLY A 373 -12.13 -20.82 7.25
N ILE A 374 -10.85 -20.82 6.93
CA ILE A 374 -10.04 -19.61 6.77
C ILE A 374 -9.62 -19.49 5.30
N ILE A 375 -9.70 -18.27 4.75
CA ILE A 375 -8.92 -17.86 3.60
C ILE A 375 -7.77 -17.03 4.13
N LEU A 376 -6.54 -17.54 3.97
CA LEU A 376 -5.32 -16.83 4.28
C LEU A 376 -4.93 -15.99 3.06
N ARG A 377 -5.14 -14.67 3.12
CA ARG A 377 -4.71 -13.76 2.07
C ARG A 377 -3.32 -13.26 2.37
N VAL A 378 -2.34 -13.60 1.52
CA VAL A 378 -0.92 -13.32 1.73
C VAL A 378 -0.43 -12.35 0.69
N ASN A 379 0.03 -11.17 1.15
CA ASN A 379 0.71 -10.16 0.35
C ASN A 379 1.98 -9.72 1.11
N SER A 380 2.98 -10.61 1.17
CA SER A 380 4.13 -10.50 2.06
C SER A 380 5.44 -10.97 1.40
N PRO A 381 6.53 -10.19 1.49
CA PRO A 381 7.85 -10.62 1.06
C PRO A 381 8.49 -11.67 2.00
N GLY A 382 7.78 -12.02 3.09
CA GLY A 382 8.33 -12.83 4.17
C GLY A 382 8.88 -11.99 5.31
N GLY A 383 9.82 -12.54 6.08
CA GLY A 383 10.41 -11.86 7.23
C GLY A 383 10.98 -12.81 8.25
N ASP A 384 10.71 -12.54 9.53
CA ASP A 384 11.25 -13.27 10.67
C ASP A 384 10.78 -14.72 10.71
N VAL A 385 11.73 -15.64 10.92
CA VAL A 385 11.51 -17.10 10.96
C VAL A 385 10.58 -17.49 12.10
N TYR A 386 10.83 -16.96 13.30
CA TYR A 386 10.04 -17.29 14.48
C TYR A 386 8.60 -16.78 14.36
N ALA A 387 8.43 -15.55 13.84
CA ALA A 387 7.12 -14.96 13.59
C ALA A 387 6.32 -15.77 12.55
N SER A 388 6.97 -16.22 11.48
CA SER A 388 6.35 -17.10 10.48
C SER A 388 5.91 -18.43 11.06
N SER A 389 6.76 -19.05 11.89
CA SER A 389 6.43 -20.29 12.60
C SER A 389 5.24 -20.13 13.56
N MET A 390 5.15 -19.00 14.28
CA MET A 390 3.99 -18.73 15.16
C MET A 390 2.68 -18.69 14.39
N ILE A 391 2.67 -18.06 13.20
CA ILE A 391 1.49 -18.01 12.35
C ILE A 391 1.12 -19.40 11.86
N THR A 392 2.09 -20.16 11.35
CA THR A 392 1.89 -21.54 10.86
C THR A 392 1.31 -22.45 11.95
N ASN A 393 1.89 -22.43 13.15
CA ASN A 393 1.40 -23.22 14.27
C ASN A 393 -0.07 -22.89 14.63
N ALA A 394 -0.44 -21.60 14.60
CA ALA A 394 -1.81 -21.21 14.88
C ALA A 394 -2.81 -21.67 13.77
N LEU A 395 -2.37 -21.72 12.50
CA LEU A 395 -3.15 -22.29 11.41
C LEU A 395 -3.33 -23.80 11.57
N GLU A 396 -2.27 -24.53 11.96
CA GLU A 396 -2.34 -25.96 12.29
C GLU A 396 -3.31 -26.25 13.42
N GLU A 397 -3.28 -25.44 14.50
CA GLU A 397 -4.23 -25.53 15.59
C GLU A 397 -5.68 -25.29 15.11
N PHE A 398 -5.89 -24.33 14.19
CA PHE A 398 -7.21 -24.13 13.60
C PHE A 398 -7.66 -25.36 12.79
N GLN A 399 -6.79 -25.93 11.94
CA GLN A 399 -7.05 -27.11 11.13
C GLN A 399 -7.28 -28.37 11.98
N SER A 400 -6.69 -28.48 13.16
CA SER A 400 -6.93 -29.58 14.11
C SER A 400 -8.40 -29.66 14.56
N THR A 401 -9.17 -28.58 14.38
CA THR A 401 -10.63 -28.59 14.60
C THR A 401 -11.44 -29.21 13.45
N GLY A 402 -10.79 -29.70 12.39
CA GLY A 402 -11.42 -30.29 11.19
C GLY A 402 -11.91 -29.23 10.20
N ARG A 403 -11.49 -27.98 10.29
CA ARG A 403 -11.87 -26.88 9.39
C ARG A 403 -10.71 -26.50 8.45
N PRO A 404 -10.99 -26.30 7.15
CA PRO A 404 -9.94 -26.09 6.17
C PRO A 404 -9.34 -24.66 6.22
N VAL A 405 -8.10 -24.57 5.75
CA VAL A 405 -7.41 -23.32 5.42
C VAL A 405 -7.07 -23.33 3.94
N TYR A 406 -7.46 -22.31 3.22
CA TYR A 406 -7.09 -22.06 1.83
C TYR A 406 -6.25 -20.80 1.75
N THR A 407 -5.23 -20.79 0.91
CA THR A 407 -4.41 -19.58 0.69
C THR A 407 -4.73 -18.93 -0.65
N SER A 408 -4.81 -17.60 -0.64
CA SER A 408 -4.82 -16.74 -1.81
C SER A 408 -3.63 -15.78 -1.73
N MET A 409 -2.69 -15.89 -2.66
CA MET A 409 -1.55 -14.98 -2.75
C MET A 409 -1.94 -13.70 -3.48
N GLY A 410 -1.37 -12.56 -3.04
CA GLY A 410 -1.52 -11.24 -3.64
C GLY A 410 -0.46 -10.94 -4.69
N ASP A 411 0.06 -9.70 -4.65
CA ASP A 411 1.17 -9.29 -5.51
C ASP A 411 2.45 -10.06 -5.19
N ILE A 412 2.67 -10.35 -3.89
CA ILE A 412 3.86 -11.04 -3.40
C ILE A 412 3.52 -12.03 -2.29
N ALA A 413 4.09 -13.23 -2.39
CA ALA A 413 4.11 -14.20 -1.29
C ALA A 413 5.45 -14.95 -1.35
N ALA A 414 6.48 -14.40 -0.70
CA ALA A 414 7.84 -14.92 -0.81
C ALA A 414 8.46 -15.25 0.56
N SER A 415 9.44 -16.16 0.59
CA SER A 415 10.17 -16.54 1.81
C SER A 415 9.22 -16.94 2.96
N GLY A 416 9.21 -16.24 4.08
CA GLY A 416 8.25 -16.43 5.17
C GLY A 416 6.79 -16.33 4.72
N GLY A 417 6.49 -15.54 3.66
CA GLY A 417 5.18 -15.46 3.03
C GLY A 417 4.76 -16.78 2.37
N VAL A 418 5.70 -17.54 1.77
CA VAL A 418 5.44 -18.92 1.32
C VAL A 418 5.28 -19.85 2.51
N TRP A 419 6.13 -19.70 3.53
CA TRP A 419 6.10 -20.57 4.71
C TRP A 419 4.71 -20.62 5.35
N VAL A 420 4.10 -19.46 5.61
CA VAL A 420 2.77 -19.41 6.26
C VAL A 420 1.66 -20.06 5.42
N THR A 421 1.89 -20.34 4.14
CA THR A 421 0.92 -21.01 3.27
C THR A 421 1.03 -22.54 3.27
N THR A 422 2.12 -23.10 3.82
CA THR A 422 2.47 -24.52 3.65
C THR A 422 1.48 -25.50 4.29
N THR A 423 0.67 -25.04 5.24
CA THR A 423 -0.37 -25.86 5.87
C THR A 423 -1.71 -25.83 5.14
N SER A 424 -1.86 -24.99 4.11
CA SER A 424 -3.13 -24.82 3.40
C SER A 424 -3.49 -26.05 2.59
N GLU A 425 -4.81 -26.35 2.50
CA GLU A 425 -5.35 -27.43 1.65
C GLU A 425 -5.07 -27.15 0.16
N GLU A 426 -5.21 -25.88 -0.24
CA GLU A 426 -4.91 -25.40 -1.58
C GLU A 426 -4.28 -24.02 -1.52
N ILE A 427 -3.38 -23.73 -2.46
CA ILE A 427 -2.71 -22.45 -2.62
C ILE A 427 -3.02 -21.90 -4.01
N TRP A 428 -3.59 -20.70 -4.05
CA TRP A 428 -3.94 -19.97 -5.26
C TRP A 428 -3.04 -18.77 -5.44
N ALA A 429 -2.47 -18.60 -6.61
CA ALA A 429 -1.65 -17.46 -7.00
C ALA A 429 -2.07 -16.98 -8.39
N GLU A 430 -1.88 -15.68 -8.63
CA GLU A 430 -1.94 -15.17 -10.01
C GLU A 430 -0.64 -15.49 -10.73
N ASP A 431 -0.68 -15.53 -12.04
CA ASP A 431 0.52 -15.81 -12.85
C ASP A 431 1.55 -14.66 -12.88
N THR A 432 1.21 -13.53 -12.26
CA THR A 432 2.11 -12.40 -12.01
C THR A 432 2.44 -12.21 -10.53
N THR A 433 2.02 -13.13 -9.66
CA THR A 433 2.41 -13.13 -8.25
C THR A 433 3.91 -13.40 -8.11
N LEU A 434 4.64 -12.51 -7.47
CA LEU A 434 6.03 -12.76 -7.08
C LEU A 434 6.06 -13.75 -5.91
N THR A 435 6.51 -14.99 -6.16
CA THR A 435 6.57 -16.01 -5.12
C THR A 435 7.92 -16.73 -5.10
N GLY A 436 8.09 -17.68 -4.19
CA GLY A 436 9.35 -18.44 -4.05
C GLY A 436 10.31 -17.79 -3.03
N SER A 437 11.56 -17.54 -3.43
CA SER A 437 12.64 -17.07 -2.54
C SER A 437 12.73 -17.92 -1.25
N ILE A 438 12.51 -19.24 -1.40
CA ILE A 438 12.51 -20.20 -0.27
C ILE A 438 13.92 -20.33 0.27
N GLY A 439 14.05 -20.24 1.60
CA GLY A 439 15.33 -20.32 2.28
C GLY A 439 15.52 -19.21 3.29
N VAL A 440 16.66 -19.30 3.98
CA VAL A 440 17.06 -18.35 5.03
C VAL A 440 18.49 -17.88 4.77
N TYR A 441 18.84 -16.74 5.30
CA TYR A 441 20.23 -16.31 5.38
C TYR A 441 20.49 -15.51 6.66
N SER A 442 21.74 -15.50 7.10
CA SER A 442 22.25 -14.63 8.14
C SER A 442 23.52 -13.93 7.64
N ILE A 443 23.70 -12.70 8.04
CA ILE A 443 24.89 -11.89 7.77
C ILE A 443 25.49 -11.49 9.10
N VAL A 444 26.73 -11.88 9.34
CA VAL A 444 27.48 -11.58 10.56
C VAL A 444 28.73 -10.77 10.18
N PRO A 445 28.70 -9.44 10.30
CA PRO A 445 29.88 -8.63 10.06
C PRO A 445 30.94 -8.89 11.13
N ASP A 446 32.20 -9.12 10.71
CA ASP A 446 33.37 -9.19 11.57
C ASP A 446 34.19 -7.91 11.38
N VAL A 447 34.18 -7.04 12.37
CA VAL A 447 34.91 -5.77 12.37
C VAL A 447 36.29 -5.89 13.00
N SER A 448 36.66 -7.04 13.54
CA SER A 448 37.93 -7.22 14.24
C SER A 448 39.18 -6.94 13.38
N PRO A 449 39.20 -7.21 12.03
CA PRO A 449 40.33 -6.81 11.21
C PRO A 449 40.46 -5.29 11.08
N LEU A 450 39.33 -4.55 11.03
CA LEU A 450 39.32 -3.08 11.03
C LEU A 450 39.83 -2.54 12.36
N GLU A 451 39.37 -3.09 13.48
CA GLU A 451 39.76 -2.65 14.83
C GLU A 451 41.25 -2.92 15.07
N ASN A 452 41.75 -4.10 14.69
CA ASN A 452 43.16 -4.45 14.78
C ASN A 452 44.04 -3.50 13.92
N TRP A 453 43.57 -3.16 12.71
CA TRP A 453 44.24 -2.19 11.86
C TRP A 453 44.29 -0.79 12.49
N ALA A 454 43.21 -0.41 13.20
CA ALA A 454 43.14 0.86 13.94
C ALA A 454 43.91 0.83 15.30
N GLY A 455 44.50 -0.29 15.69
CA GLY A 455 45.24 -0.47 16.92
C GLY A 455 44.38 -0.76 18.15
N ILE A 456 43.13 -1.21 17.96
CA ILE A 456 42.23 -1.65 19.03
C ILE A 456 42.38 -3.16 19.18
N ASN A 457 42.66 -3.61 20.40
CA ASN A 457 42.87 -5.02 20.72
C ASN A 457 41.97 -5.41 21.90
N TYR A 458 41.47 -6.65 21.87
CA TYR A 458 40.67 -7.22 22.95
C TYR A 458 41.38 -8.40 23.59
N ASP A 459 41.42 -8.42 24.91
CA ASP A 459 41.95 -9.53 25.73
C ASP A 459 40.97 -9.84 26.83
N GLY A 460 40.88 -11.10 27.23
CA GLY A 460 39.92 -11.55 28.25
C GLY A 460 40.10 -13.01 28.63
N VAL A 461 39.44 -13.40 29.70
CA VAL A 461 39.41 -14.77 30.20
C VAL A 461 37.97 -15.29 30.23
N SER A 462 37.75 -16.51 29.72
CA SER A 462 36.49 -17.22 29.87
C SER A 462 36.67 -18.41 30.84
N MET A 463 35.67 -18.64 31.69
CA MET A 463 35.69 -19.77 32.63
C MET A 463 35.42 -21.12 31.98
N THR A 464 34.81 -21.11 30.77
CA THR A 464 34.55 -22.29 29.98
C THR A 464 34.90 -22.05 28.53
N LYS A 465 35.09 -23.10 27.73
CA LYS A 465 35.38 -23.00 26.29
C LYS A 465 34.25 -22.34 25.47
N ALA A 466 33.02 -22.39 25.99
CA ALA A 466 31.85 -21.81 25.31
C ALA A 466 31.47 -20.44 25.90
N GLY A 467 32.15 -19.93 26.93
CA GLY A 467 31.73 -18.73 27.64
C GLY A 467 31.86 -17.43 26.84
N ASP A 468 32.71 -17.43 25.82
CA ASP A 468 32.95 -16.31 24.91
C ASP A 468 32.73 -16.66 23.44
N ILE A 469 32.06 -17.78 23.14
CA ILE A 469 31.88 -18.27 21.77
C ILE A 469 31.13 -17.29 20.89
N TYR A 470 30.18 -16.50 21.46
CA TYR A 470 29.42 -15.49 20.76
C TYR A 470 30.01 -14.08 20.84
N ASP A 471 31.19 -13.94 21.46
CA ASP A 471 31.89 -12.65 21.50
C ASP A 471 32.70 -12.45 20.24
N LEU A 472 32.16 -11.56 19.35
CA LEU A 472 32.77 -11.22 18.08
C LEU A 472 33.88 -10.14 18.18
N SER A 473 34.17 -9.62 19.37
CA SER A 473 35.22 -8.59 19.54
C SER A 473 36.59 -9.06 19.11
N ARG A 474 36.85 -10.39 19.18
CA ARG A 474 38.10 -11.02 18.73
C ARG A 474 37.98 -11.71 17.34
N GLY A 475 36.92 -11.43 16.64
CA GLY A 475 36.61 -11.98 15.33
C GLY A 475 35.80 -13.28 15.35
N MET A 476 35.43 -13.73 14.16
CA MET A 476 34.68 -14.96 13.97
C MET A 476 35.55 -16.17 14.31
N ASN A 477 35.21 -16.91 15.36
CA ASN A 477 35.93 -18.13 15.71
C ASN A 477 35.39 -19.37 14.96
N GLU A 478 36.20 -20.44 14.89
CA GLU A 478 35.88 -21.63 14.11
C GLU A 478 34.66 -22.39 14.67
N GLU A 479 34.49 -22.42 15.99
CA GLU A 479 33.36 -23.07 16.64
C GLU A 479 32.04 -22.39 16.34
N LEU A 480 32.02 -21.06 16.43
CA LEU A 480 30.86 -20.26 16.08
C LEU A 480 30.52 -20.37 14.57
N ASN A 481 31.55 -20.32 13.72
CA ASN A 481 31.38 -20.51 12.26
C ASN A 481 30.73 -21.86 11.93
N LYS A 482 31.10 -22.95 12.66
CA LYS A 482 30.45 -24.26 12.50
C LYS A 482 29.00 -24.30 12.95
N GLN A 483 28.61 -23.48 13.95
CA GLN A 483 27.23 -23.42 14.41
C GLN A 483 26.30 -22.68 13.43
N PHE A 484 26.85 -21.73 12.69
CA PHE A 484 26.06 -20.99 11.66
C PHE A 484 25.92 -21.78 10.35
N ARG A 485 26.76 -22.77 10.10
CA ARG A 485 26.69 -23.66 8.90
C ARG A 485 25.72 -24.81 9.11
#